data_88e1b28ba290047bd7d34bc021cc3206
#
_entry.id   88e1b28ba290047bd7d34bc021cc3206
#
_cell.length_a   1.000
_cell.length_b   1.000
_cell.length_c   1.000
_cell.angle_alpha   90.00
_cell.angle_beta   90.00
_cell.angle_gamma   90.00
#
_symmetry.space_group_name_H-M   'P 1'
#
loop_
_entity.id
_entity.type
_entity.pdbx_description
1 polymer ?
#
loop_
_entity_poly.entity_id
_entity_poly.type
_entity_poly.pdbx_seq_one_letter_code
_entity_poly.pdbx_strand_id
1 'polypeptide(L)'
;ASNNELSSQYSVRGGSFDENLVYVNDIEIFRPVLIRSGQQEGLSFINPDLVSSIKFSSGGFDASYGDKISSVLDVTYKKPTAFGASASISMLGATSHFEGSAAANKLRYLAGFRYKTTKYFLGGLDTKGDYEPNFLDFQTNIGFDITPTLEFSVLGNISQNQYDFKPDTREIEFGTYNLPLRANIYYEGQEKDKYLNGMAAGTLNFHPSDDMYFKLIGSVYQNDESETFDLLGEYNISEIDNSSGQDSSLEIGVGGFLNHARNFLKINIYNVSHIGMVQLDKNKFKWGLTYQSESVNDRLNEWEIIDSAGYIYPYNIDNIKTLTSVNSKNDITSHRLMGYLQHTFEFESGNDKFFLSAGVRTQYWSFSKQQTWSPRISLSYQPGWKNGLMMYMAWGFYHQHAFFKVLAPRVLGHKP
;
A
#
# COMPACT_ATOMS: atom_id res chain seq x y z
N ALA A 1 15.49 -0.83 -1.03
CA ALA A 1 15.45 0.07 -2.17
C ALA A 1 14.66 -0.64 -3.28
N SER A 2 13.73 0.04 -3.90
CA SER A 2 13.05 -0.44 -5.11
C SER A 2 14.08 -0.53 -6.24
N ASN A 3 14.15 -1.66 -6.92
CA ASN A 3 15.01 -1.82 -8.09
C ASN A 3 14.33 -1.34 -9.39
N ASN A 4 13.14 -0.74 -9.29
CA ASN A 4 12.34 -0.32 -10.42
C ASN A 4 11.88 1.13 -10.20
N GLU A 5 12.21 2.03 -11.11
CA GLU A 5 11.79 3.45 -11.07
C GLU A 5 10.26 3.63 -11.21
N LEU A 6 9.55 2.59 -11.64
CA LEU A 6 8.10 2.61 -11.78
C LEU A 6 7.38 2.23 -10.48
N SER A 7 8.13 1.75 -9.45
CA SER A 7 7.61 1.28 -8.19
C SER A 7 7.85 2.30 -7.08
N SER A 8 6.82 2.55 -6.27
CA SER A 8 6.91 3.33 -5.04
C SER A 8 7.10 2.46 -3.78
N GLN A 9 7.22 1.15 -3.94
CA GLN A 9 7.50 0.23 -2.84
C GLN A 9 8.91 0.43 -2.31
N TYR A 10 9.04 0.33 -1.01
CA TYR A 10 10.35 0.33 -0.37
C TYR A 10 10.40 -0.76 0.70
N SER A 11 11.54 -1.41 0.76
CA SER A 11 11.87 -2.43 1.75
C SER A 11 12.93 -1.88 2.68
N VAL A 12 12.74 -2.08 3.98
CA VAL A 12 13.63 -1.56 5.01
C VAL A 12 14.14 -2.71 5.87
N ARG A 13 15.46 -2.82 6.02
CA ARG A 13 16.14 -3.85 6.85
C ARG A 13 15.72 -5.28 6.51
N GLY A 14 15.44 -5.58 5.24
CA GLY A 14 15.01 -6.91 4.81
C GLY A 14 13.53 -7.22 5.07
N GLY A 15 12.78 -6.28 5.65
CA GLY A 15 11.34 -6.42 5.83
C GLY A 15 10.56 -6.21 4.52
N SER A 16 9.33 -6.70 4.49
CA SER A 16 8.44 -6.47 3.36
C SER A 16 7.84 -5.05 3.40
N PHE A 17 7.28 -4.62 2.28
CA PHE A 17 6.63 -3.31 2.19
C PHE A 17 5.42 -3.17 3.15
N ASP A 18 4.74 -4.28 3.50
CA ASP A 18 3.62 -4.33 4.45
C ASP A 18 4.02 -4.03 5.89
N GLU A 19 5.33 -4.09 6.18
CA GLU A 19 5.89 -3.82 7.50
C GLU A 19 6.24 -2.34 7.71
N ASN A 20 5.97 -1.50 6.72
CA ASN A 20 6.18 -0.06 6.78
C ASN A 20 4.90 0.66 7.22
N LEU A 21 5.05 1.58 8.13
CA LEU A 21 3.97 2.41 8.65
C LEU A 21 4.03 3.78 7.98
N VAL A 22 2.89 4.27 7.51
CA VAL A 22 2.78 5.59 6.90
C VAL A 22 1.73 6.41 7.62
N TYR A 23 2.11 7.62 8.01
CA TYR A 23 1.22 8.64 8.56
C TYR A 23 1.19 9.88 7.67
N VAL A 24 0.05 10.52 7.59
CA VAL A 24 -0.10 11.88 7.05
C VAL A 24 -0.86 12.71 8.08
N ASN A 25 -0.24 13.77 8.60
CA ASN A 25 -0.81 14.65 9.64
C ASN A 25 -1.32 13.89 10.88
N ASP A 26 -0.57 12.87 11.36
CA ASP A 26 -0.89 11.95 12.46
C ASP A 26 -2.04 10.96 12.16
N ILE A 27 -2.51 10.88 10.92
CA ILE A 27 -3.52 9.93 10.46
C ILE A 27 -2.82 8.75 9.80
N GLU A 28 -3.09 7.54 10.28
CA GLU A 28 -2.54 6.32 9.69
C GLU A 28 -3.13 6.07 8.31
N ILE A 29 -2.27 5.80 7.34
CA ILE A 29 -2.65 5.46 5.97
C ILE A 29 -2.63 3.95 5.80
N PHE A 30 -3.80 3.38 5.69
CA PHE A 30 -3.96 1.95 5.39
C PHE A 30 -3.70 1.71 3.91
N ARG A 31 -2.81 0.79 3.57
CA ARG A 31 -2.43 0.48 2.18
C ARG A 31 -1.86 1.71 1.41
N PRO A 32 -0.74 2.26 1.88
CA PRO A 32 -0.12 3.44 1.25
C PRO A 32 0.36 3.18 -0.18
N VAL A 33 0.50 1.91 -0.56
CA VAL A 33 0.84 1.44 -1.90
C VAL A 33 -0.03 0.24 -2.21
N LEU A 34 -0.65 0.23 -3.39
CA LEU A 34 -1.38 -0.93 -3.91
C LEU A 34 -0.40 -1.85 -4.61
N ILE A 35 -0.35 -3.10 -4.16
CA ILE A 35 0.55 -4.09 -4.68
C ILE A 35 -0.24 -5.17 -5.37
N ARG A 36 0.10 -5.36 -6.62
CA ARG A 36 -0.27 -6.53 -7.36
C ARG A 36 0.96 -7.39 -7.63
N SER A 37 0.76 -8.71 -7.66
CA SER A 37 1.84 -9.65 -7.92
C SER A 37 2.53 -9.34 -9.26
N GLY A 38 3.68 -8.72 -9.19
CA GLY A 38 4.75 -8.92 -10.13
C GLY A 38 5.14 -7.81 -11.06
N GLN A 39 4.31 -6.92 -11.56
CA GLN A 39 4.78 -6.08 -12.66
C GLN A 39 4.62 -4.58 -12.54
N GLN A 40 3.63 -4.05 -11.85
CA GLN A 40 3.52 -2.58 -11.73
C GLN A 40 2.66 -2.13 -10.55
N GLU A 41 3.07 -1.03 -9.99
CA GLU A 41 2.45 -0.43 -8.83
C GLU A 41 1.72 0.84 -9.20
N GLY A 42 0.62 1.06 -8.49
CA GLY A 42 -0.13 2.28 -8.52
C GLY A 42 0.68 3.48 -8.00
N LEU A 43 0.03 4.61 -7.94
CA LEU A 43 0.53 5.78 -7.24
C LEU A 43 0.65 5.48 -5.75
N SER A 44 1.74 5.92 -5.12
CA SER A 44 1.79 5.95 -3.67
C SER A 44 0.73 6.92 -3.14
N PHE A 45 0.21 6.68 -1.93
CA PHE A 45 -0.72 7.60 -1.30
C PHE A 45 -0.14 9.02 -1.22
N ILE A 46 1.14 9.16 -0.87
CA ILE A 46 1.77 10.46 -0.68
C ILE A 46 1.87 11.20 -2.03
N ASN A 47 1.23 12.35 -2.11
CA ASN A 47 1.40 13.29 -3.21
C ASN A 47 2.51 14.30 -2.84
N PRO A 48 3.68 14.28 -3.54
CA PRO A 48 4.81 15.13 -3.20
C PRO A 48 4.50 16.63 -3.23
N ASP A 49 3.60 17.07 -4.11
CA ASP A 49 3.23 18.48 -4.26
C ASP A 49 2.55 19.05 -3.00
N LEU A 50 1.95 18.18 -2.18
CA LEU A 50 1.24 18.54 -0.96
C LEU A 50 2.15 18.51 0.28
N VAL A 51 3.35 17.97 0.19
CA VAL A 51 4.23 17.69 1.33
C VAL A 51 5.00 18.93 1.77
N SER A 52 5.00 19.17 3.08
CA SER A 52 5.84 20.16 3.76
C SER A 52 7.11 19.52 4.34
N SER A 53 6.96 18.41 5.05
CA SER A 53 8.09 17.73 5.67
C SER A 53 7.86 16.22 5.76
N ILE A 54 8.96 15.49 5.81
CA ILE A 54 8.99 14.04 5.96
C ILE A 54 9.93 13.67 7.09
N LYS A 55 9.46 12.84 8.01
CA LYS A 55 10.26 12.17 9.02
C LYS A 55 10.28 10.68 8.73
N PHE A 56 11.45 10.14 8.47
CA PHE A 56 11.65 8.71 8.22
C PHE A 56 12.44 8.06 9.34
N SER A 57 11.95 6.93 9.85
CA SER A 57 12.64 6.13 10.86
C SER A 57 12.72 4.68 10.41
N SER A 58 13.94 4.19 10.21
CA SER A 58 14.21 2.79 9.81
C SER A 58 14.35 1.84 11.01
N GLY A 59 13.51 2.00 12.04
CA GLY A 59 13.55 1.31 13.32
C GLY A 59 13.90 2.24 14.48
N GLY A 60 13.76 1.76 15.72
CA GLY A 60 14.00 2.58 16.91
C GLY A 60 12.96 3.70 17.11
N PHE A 61 11.82 3.65 16.44
CA PHE A 61 10.77 4.65 16.57
C PHE A 61 10.09 4.58 17.95
N ASP A 62 9.60 5.73 18.40
CA ASP A 62 9.05 5.92 19.73
C ASP A 62 7.69 5.21 19.94
N ALA A 63 7.12 5.26 21.14
CA ALA A 63 5.90 4.54 21.50
C ALA A 63 4.63 5.07 20.80
N SER A 64 4.67 6.27 20.21
CA SER A 64 3.54 6.84 19.46
C SER A 64 3.24 6.06 18.18
N TYR A 65 4.24 5.41 17.59
CA TYR A 65 4.09 4.60 16.38
C TYR A 65 3.93 3.11 16.72
N GLY A 66 3.01 2.43 16.03
CA GLY A 66 2.69 1.03 16.33
C GLY A 66 2.34 0.18 15.13
N ASP A 67 2.15 -1.11 15.38
CA ASP A 67 1.61 -2.12 14.46
C ASP A 67 2.44 -2.48 13.23
N LYS A 68 3.67 -1.95 13.11
CA LYS A 68 4.62 -2.28 12.06
C LYS A 68 6.02 -2.42 12.65
N ILE A 69 6.88 -3.20 11.97
CA ILE A 69 8.18 -3.60 12.55
C ILE A 69 9.39 -3.05 11.77
N SER A 70 9.23 -2.64 10.50
CA SER A 70 10.36 -2.26 9.66
C SER A 70 10.66 -0.77 9.66
N SER A 71 9.69 0.08 9.34
CA SER A 71 9.89 1.52 9.29
C SER A 71 8.64 2.35 9.56
N VAL A 72 8.86 3.64 9.83
CA VAL A 72 7.82 4.66 9.91
C VAL A 72 8.16 5.80 8.96
N LEU A 73 7.21 6.16 8.12
CA LEU A 73 7.21 7.33 7.28
C LEU A 73 6.09 8.28 7.77
N ASP A 74 6.47 9.36 8.40
CA ASP A 74 5.56 10.36 8.95
C ASP A 74 5.66 11.63 8.10
N VAL A 75 4.56 11.98 7.46
CA VAL A 75 4.46 13.04 6.47
C VAL A 75 3.57 14.14 7.01
N THR A 76 4.04 15.38 6.89
CA THR A 76 3.25 16.56 7.18
C THR A 76 2.93 17.29 5.90
N TYR A 77 1.65 17.57 5.65
CA TYR A 77 1.21 18.37 4.52
C TYR A 77 1.38 19.86 4.79
N LYS A 78 1.49 20.63 3.71
CA LYS A 78 1.66 22.09 3.75
C LYS A 78 0.46 22.77 4.46
N LYS A 79 0.76 23.89 5.12
CA LYS A 79 -0.22 24.86 5.62
C LYS A 79 -0.01 26.17 4.84
N PRO A 80 -0.62 26.31 3.65
CA PRO A 80 -0.35 27.45 2.77
C PRO A 80 -0.90 28.75 3.37
N THR A 81 -0.14 29.83 3.19
CA THR A 81 -0.52 31.19 3.57
C THR A 81 -0.75 32.11 2.37
N ALA A 82 -0.33 31.67 1.18
CA ALA A 82 -0.48 32.39 -0.09
C ALA A 82 -1.01 31.43 -1.15
N PHE A 83 -1.63 31.98 -2.19
CA PHE A 83 -2.04 31.18 -3.35
C PHE A 83 -0.83 30.63 -4.09
N GLY A 84 -0.88 29.33 -4.40
CA GLY A 84 0.06 28.61 -5.23
C GLY A 84 -0.66 27.59 -6.10
N ALA A 85 -0.14 27.35 -7.28
CA ALA A 85 -0.63 26.31 -8.17
C ALA A 85 0.50 25.75 -9.02
N SER A 86 0.43 24.47 -9.35
CA SER A 86 1.32 23.85 -10.33
C SER A 86 0.54 22.88 -11.22
N ALA A 87 1.02 22.68 -12.42
CA ALA A 87 0.55 21.63 -13.31
C ALA A 87 1.75 21.06 -14.09
N SER A 88 1.72 19.74 -14.26
CA SER A 88 2.75 19.02 -15.02
C SER A 88 2.07 17.99 -15.91
N ILE A 89 2.58 17.84 -17.12
CA ILE A 89 2.16 16.82 -18.08
C ILE A 89 3.41 16.11 -18.60
N SER A 90 3.35 14.79 -18.64
CA SER A 90 4.42 13.93 -19.14
C SER A 90 3.83 12.75 -19.91
N MET A 91 4.66 11.94 -20.55
CA MET A 91 4.22 10.69 -21.18
C MET A 91 3.67 9.67 -20.17
N LEU A 92 4.01 9.82 -18.88
CA LEU A 92 3.56 8.93 -17.81
C LEU A 92 2.30 9.44 -17.10
N GLY A 93 1.78 10.62 -17.49
CA GLY A 93 0.56 11.17 -16.89
C GLY A 93 0.57 12.68 -16.69
N ALA A 94 -0.34 13.14 -15.86
CA ALA A 94 -0.53 14.55 -15.54
C ALA A 94 -0.73 14.72 -14.04
N THR A 95 -0.20 15.83 -13.50
CA THR A 95 -0.44 16.24 -12.11
C THR A 95 -0.87 17.69 -12.08
N SER A 96 -1.70 18.03 -11.10
CA SER A 96 -1.98 19.42 -10.78
C SER A 96 -2.15 19.59 -9.27
N HIS A 97 -1.76 20.74 -8.76
CA HIS A 97 -1.98 21.07 -7.38
C HIS A 97 -2.39 22.53 -7.23
N PHE A 98 -3.22 22.79 -6.22
CA PHE A 98 -3.70 24.12 -5.84
C PHE A 98 -3.59 24.27 -4.33
N GLU A 99 -3.09 25.40 -3.89
CA GLU A 99 -2.99 25.74 -2.48
C GLU A 99 -3.30 27.20 -2.24
N GLY A 100 -3.75 27.54 -1.05
CA GLY A 100 -4.00 28.93 -0.70
C GLY A 100 -4.65 29.11 0.67
N SER A 101 -4.85 30.37 0.99
CA SER A 101 -5.54 30.79 2.20
C SER A 101 -6.58 31.87 1.91
N ALA A 102 -7.59 31.94 2.78
CA ALA A 102 -8.67 32.91 2.73
C ALA A 102 -9.04 33.36 4.16
N ALA A 103 -9.96 34.33 4.29
CA ALA A 103 -10.45 34.83 5.55
C ALA A 103 -9.31 35.25 6.52
N ALA A 104 -8.36 36.05 6.06
CA ALA A 104 -7.18 36.49 6.81
C ALA A 104 -6.36 35.28 7.36
N ASN A 105 -6.10 34.30 6.52
CA ASN A 105 -5.38 33.05 6.78
C ASN A 105 -6.08 32.07 7.75
N LYS A 106 -7.32 32.33 8.16
CA LYS A 106 -8.09 31.40 8.98
C LYS A 106 -8.50 30.13 8.22
N LEU A 107 -8.80 30.24 6.93
CA LEU A 107 -9.10 29.11 6.06
C LEU A 107 -7.90 28.82 5.18
N ARG A 108 -7.36 27.61 5.24
CA ARG A 108 -6.28 27.11 4.41
C ARG A 108 -6.78 25.93 3.60
N TYR A 109 -6.45 25.89 2.32
CA TYR A 109 -6.84 24.79 1.44
C TYR A 109 -5.66 24.32 0.62
N LEU A 110 -5.62 23.03 0.41
CA LEU A 110 -4.62 22.32 -0.34
C LEU A 110 -5.32 21.19 -1.09
N ALA A 111 -5.15 21.10 -2.40
CA ALA A 111 -5.72 20.06 -3.23
C ALA A 111 -4.74 19.62 -4.30
N GLY A 112 -4.67 18.33 -4.57
CA GLY A 112 -3.83 17.73 -5.58
C GLY A 112 -4.58 16.67 -6.38
N PHE A 113 -4.35 16.67 -7.67
CA PHE A 113 -4.86 15.68 -8.60
C PHE A 113 -3.70 15.03 -9.32
N ARG A 114 -3.73 13.70 -9.47
CA ARG A 114 -2.74 12.94 -10.23
C ARG A 114 -3.43 11.91 -11.11
N TYR A 115 -2.99 11.88 -12.35
CA TYR A 115 -3.28 10.82 -13.30
C TYR A 115 -1.97 10.21 -13.76
N LYS A 116 -1.84 8.88 -13.72
CA LYS A 116 -0.67 8.16 -14.22
C LYS A 116 -1.12 7.01 -15.11
N THR A 117 -0.42 6.82 -16.21
CA THR A 117 -0.52 5.63 -17.05
C THR A 117 0.86 5.23 -17.53
N THR A 118 1.12 3.94 -17.62
CA THR A 118 2.38 3.42 -18.15
C THR A 118 2.18 2.73 -19.51
N LYS A 119 0.97 2.81 -20.06
CA LYS A 119 0.59 2.20 -21.35
C LYS A 119 1.60 2.49 -22.46
N TYR A 120 2.00 3.76 -22.62
CA TYR A 120 2.93 4.17 -23.70
C TYR A 120 4.36 3.68 -23.49
N PHE A 121 4.77 3.46 -22.25
CA PHE A 121 6.11 2.94 -21.94
C PHE A 121 6.16 1.44 -22.13
N LEU A 122 5.10 0.73 -21.80
CA LEU A 122 5.03 -0.72 -21.87
C LEU A 122 4.78 -1.24 -23.27
N GLY A 123 4.08 -0.48 -24.11
CA GLY A 123 3.90 -0.83 -25.53
C GLY A 123 5.21 -0.86 -26.36
N GLY A 124 6.32 -0.39 -25.81
CA GLY A 124 7.65 -0.50 -26.39
C GLY A 124 8.51 -1.66 -25.84
N LEU A 125 8.01 -2.36 -24.82
CA LEU A 125 8.65 -3.55 -24.28
C LEU A 125 7.99 -4.78 -24.92
N ASP A 126 8.78 -5.85 -25.09
CA ASP A 126 8.29 -7.15 -25.50
C ASP A 126 7.45 -7.76 -24.36
N THR A 127 6.28 -7.19 -24.16
CA THR A 127 5.35 -7.61 -23.12
C THR A 127 4.55 -8.82 -23.59
N LYS A 128 4.15 -9.64 -22.63
CA LYS A 128 3.39 -10.87 -22.90
C LYS A 128 1.91 -10.61 -23.25
N GLY A 129 1.55 -9.40 -23.64
CA GLY A 129 0.20 -8.96 -23.97
C GLY A 129 0.03 -7.45 -23.78
N ASP A 130 -1.11 -6.94 -24.16
CA ASP A 130 -1.51 -5.56 -23.93
C ASP A 130 -1.82 -5.35 -22.46
N TYR A 131 -1.04 -4.49 -21.82
CA TYR A 131 -1.19 -4.14 -20.42
C TYR A 131 -1.44 -2.64 -20.25
N GLU A 132 -2.62 -2.29 -19.74
CA GLU A 132 -3.09 -0.92 -19.66
C GLU A 132 -3.38 -0.49 -18.21
N PRO A 133 -2.35 -0.12 -17.42
CA PRO A 133 -2.57 0.41 -16.08
C PRO A 133 -2.97 1.88 -16.12
N ASN A 134 -4.01 2.23 -15.37
CA ASN A 134 -4.50 3.58 -15.20
C ASN A 134 -4.68 3.89 -13.71
N PHE A 135 -4.12 5.03 -13.26
CA PHE A 135 -4.16 5.47 -11.89
C PHE A 135 -4.70 6.89 -11.81
N LEU A 136 -5.67 7.11 -10.97
CA LEU A 136 -6.27 8.41 -10.70
C LEU A 136 -6.31 8.63 -9.20
N ASP A 137 -5.89 9.81 -8.76
CA ASP A 137 -5.82 10.18 -7.35
C ASP A 137 -6.21 11.64 -7.17
N PHE A 138 -7.09 11.90 -6.23
CA PHE A 138 -7.43 13.23 -5.76
C PHE A 138 -7.28 13.31 -4.25
N GLN A 139 -6.57 14.32 -3.78
CA GLN A 139 -6.34 14.57 -2.37
C GLN A 139 -6.64 16.01 -2.01
N THR A 140 -7.15 16.22 -0.81
CA THR A 140 -7.38 17.56 -0.27
C THR A 140 -7.10 17.61 1.21
N ASN A 141 -6.58 18.74 1.68
CA ASN A 141 -6.43 19.07 3.09
C ASN A 141 -6.91 20.49 3.33
N ILE A 142 -7.97 20.64 4.12
CA ILE A 142 -8.59 21.92 4.43
C ILE A 142 -8.50 22.15 5.92
N GLY A 143 -7.93 23.28 6.34
CA GLY A 143 -7.82 23.69 7.72
C GLY A 143 -8.56 24.99 7.98
N PHE A 144 -9.22 25.07 9.12
CA PHE A 144 -9.93 26.27 9.57
C PHE A 144 -9.60 26.57 11.03
N ASP A 145 -9.05 27.77 11.28
CA ASP A 145 -8.78 28.27 12.63
C ASP A 145 -10.06 28.83 13.24
N ILE A 146 -10.72 28.03 14.09
CA ILE A 146 -11.94 28.43 14.81
C ILE A 146 -11.60 29.54 15.78
N THR A 147 -10.50 29.36 16.53
CA THR A 147 -9.89 30.35 17.43
C THR A 147 -8.37 30.33 17.23
N PRO A 148 -7.60 31.27 17.79
CA PRO A 148 -6.13 31.21 17.74
C PRO A 148 -5.53 29.92 18.33
N THR A 149 -6.27 29.24 19.22
CA THR A 149 -5.83 28.01 19.90
C THR A 149 -6.54 26.75 19.44
N LEU A 150 -7.56 26.85 18.57
CA LEU A 150 -8.38 25.74 18.11
C LEU A 150 -8.49 25.73 16.60
N GLU A 151 -7.92 24.71 15.96
CA GLU A 151 -8.00 24.45 14.51
C GLU A 151 -8.83 23.19 14.24
N PHE A 152 -9.70 23.25 13.26
CA PHE A 152 -10.34 22.08 12.67
C PHE A 152 -9.77 21.84 11.27
N SER A 153 -9.41 20.61 10.96
CA SER A 153 -8.94 20.25 9.61
C SER A 153 -9.59 18.97 9.08
N VAL A 154 -9.71 18.90 7.77
CA VAL A 154 -10.23 17.74 7.05
C VAL A 154 -9.23 17.32 6.02
N LEU A 155 -8.80 16.04 6.08
CA LEU A 155 -8.01 15.36 5.06
C LEU A 155 -8.93 14.43 4.28
N GLY A 156 -8.92 14.51 2.95
CA GLY A 156 -9.68 13.66 2.05
C GLY A 156 -8.81 13.06 0.95
N ASN A 157 -9.09 11.82 0.58
CA ASN A 157 -8.48 11.14 -0.57
C ASN A 157 -9.52 10.25 -1.25
N ILE A 158 -9.49 10.25 -2.58
CA ILE A 158 -10.16 9.26 -3.42
C ILE A 158 -9.16 8.85 -4.49
N SER A 159 -8.93 7.54 -4.63
CA SER A 159 -8.06 7.01 -5.67
C SER A 159 -8.67 5.79 -6.34
N GLN A 160 -8.44 5.67 -7.64
CA GLN A 160 -8.83 4.54 -8.46
C GLN A 160 -7.60 4.03 -9.20
N ASN A 161 -7.33 2.74 -9.09
CA ASN A 161 -6.34 2.04 -9.89
C ASN A 161 -7.05 0.96 -10.69
N GLN A 162 -6.76 0.91 -11.97
CA GLN A 162 -7.34 -0.06 -12.90
C GLN A 162 -6.21 -0.68 -13.71
N TYR A 163 -6.32 -1.99 -13.90
CA TYR A 163 -5.41 -2.79 -14.70
C TYR A 163 -6.24 -3.61 -15.67
N ASP A 164 -6.05 -3.37 -16.94
CA ASP A 164 -6.62 -4.19 -18.00
C ASP A 164 -5.46 -4.94 -18.66
N PHE A 165 -5.59 -6.26 -18.80
CA PHE A 165 -4.60 -7.10 -19.43
C PHE A 165 -5.27 -8.03 -20.46
N LYS A 166 -4.72 -8.04 -21.67
CA LYS A 166 -5.08 -8.97 -22.74
C LYS A 166 -3.82 -9.67 -23.20
N PRO A 167 -3.71 -10.99 -23.00
CA PRO A 167 -2.55 -11.73 -23.46
C PRO A 167 -2.53 -11.79 -24.99
N ASP A 168 -1.33 -11.71 -25.58
CA ASP A 168 -1.12 -11.85 -27.01
C ASP A 168 -0.83 -13.30 -27.39
N THR A 169 -1.24 -13.67 -28.59
CA THR A 169 -0.83 -14.92 -29.22
C THR A 169 0.68 -14.98 -29.33
N ARG A 170 1.26 -16.16 -29.06
CA ARG A 170 2.70 -16.36 -29.04
C ARG A 170 3.11 -17.54 -29.90
N GLU A 171 4.25 -17.37 -30.53
CA GLU A 171 5.02 -18.43 -31.10
C GLU A 171 6.33 -18.58 -30.32
N ILE A 172 6.62 -19.80 -29.89
CA ILE A 172 7.84 -20.13 -29.13
C ILE A 172 8.51 -21.30 -29.81
N GLU A 173 9.75 -21.12 -30.22
CA GLU A 173 10.57 -22.21 -30.71
C GLU A 173 11.47 -22.75 -29.59
N PHE A 174 11.52 -24.06 -29.45
CA PHE A 174 12.27 -24.77 -28.43
C PHE A 174 12.68 -26.17 -28.91
N GLY A 175 13.37 -26.94 -28.08
CA GLY A 175 13.80 -28.30 -28.39
C GLY A 175 15.29 -28.37 -28.68
N THR A 176 15.69 -29.40 -29.41
CA THR A 176 17.07 -29.66 -29.77
C THR A 176 17.29 -29.52 -31.28
N TYR A 177 18.55 -29.48 -31.73
CA TYR A 177 18.87 -29.44 -33.15
C TYR A 177 18.24 -30.58 -33.95
N ASN A 178 18.11 -31.78 -33.35
CA ASN A 178 17.54 -32.96 -33.99
C ASN A 178 16.00 -33.05 -33.86
N LEU A 179 15.40 -32.26 -32.98
CA LEU A 179 13.96 -32.18 -32.77
C LEU A 179 13.58 -30.74 -32.42
N PRO A 180 13.59 -29.84 -33.41
CA PRO A 180 13.12 -28.49 -33.20
C PRO A 180 11.59 -28.47 -33.14
N LEU A 181 11.06 -27.83 -32.12
CA LEU A 181 9.63 -27.75 -31.86
C LEU A 181 9.17 -26.30 -31.88
N ARG A 182 7.93 -26.10 -32.33
CA ARG A 182 7.23 -24.79 -32.27
C ARG A 182 5.96 -24.97 -31.50
N ALA A 183 5.76 -24.10 -30.51
CA ALA A 183 4.50 -23.95 -29.80
C ALA A 183 3.83 -22.65 -30.21
N ASN A 184 2.65 -22.74 -30.79
CA ASN A 184 1.77 -21.60 -30.99
C ASN A 184 0.75 -21.59 -29.86
N ILE A 185 0.67 -20.47 -29.12
CA ILE A 185 -0.26 -20.29 -28.01
C ILE A 185 -1.20 -19.16 -28.37
N TYR A 186 -2.46 -19.50 -28.53
CA TYR A 186 -3.54 -18.59 -28.84
C TYR A 186 -4.26 -18.25 -27.55
N TYR A 187 -4.40 -16.96 -27.26
CA TYR A 187 -5.10 -16.51 -26.08
C TYR A 187 -6.40 -15.81 -26.47
N GLU A 188 -7.44 -16.10 -25.69
CA GLU A 188 -8.69 -15.35 -25.70
C GLU A 188 -9.05 -14.92 -24.30
N GLY A 189 -9.76 -13.78 -24.21
CA GLY A 189 -10.20 -13.26 -22.94
C GLY A 189 -9.37 -12.07 -22.45
N GLN A 190 -9.61 -11.72 -21.20
CA GLN A 190 -8.99 -10.55 -20.58
C GLN A 190 -9.03 -10.66 -19.06
N GLU A 191 -8.13 -9.93 -18.42
CA GLU A 191 -8.13 -9.68 -17.00
C GLU A 191 -8.45 -8.22 -16.73
N LYS A 192 -9.34 -7.95 -15.78
CA LYS A 192 -9.70 -6.61 -15.34
C LYS A 192 -9.66 -6.55 -13.82
N ASP A 193 -8.79 -5.68 -13.32
CA ASP A 193 -8.68 -5.43 -11.91
C ASP A 193 -8.95 -3.96 -11.63
N LYS A 194 -9.78 -3.73 -10.63
CA LYS A 194 -10.13 -2.39 -10.19
C LYS A 194 -10.02 -2.28 -8.68
N TYR A 195 -9.35 -1.24 -8.24
CA TYR A 195 -9.14 -0.90 -6.84
C TYR A 195 -9.60 0.53 -6.62
N LEU A 196 -10.66 0.71 -5.83
CA LEU A 196 -11.18 2.00 -5.44
C LEU A 196 -10.91 2.22 -3.95
N ASN A 197 -10.21 3.32 -3.63
CA ASN A 197 -9.94 3.71 -2.25
C ASN A 197 -10.57 5.05 -1.95
N GLY A 198 -11.18 5.16 -0.80
CA GLY A 198 -11.68 6.40 -0.23
C GLY A 198 -11.21 6.57 1.20
N MET A 199 -10.81 7.79 1.55
CA MET A 199 -10.42 8.14 2.91
C MET A 199 -10.91 9.55 3.23
N ALA A 200 -11.45 9.71 4.43
CA ALA A 200 -11.74 11.01 5.00
C ALA A 200 -11.36 11.02 6.48
N ALA A 201 -10.77 12.12 6.94
CA ALA A 201 -10.43 12.29 8.34
C ALA A 201 -10.67 13.73 8.77
N GLY A 202 -11.33 13.90 9.92
CA GLY A 202 -11.50 15.17 10.61
C GLY A 202 -10.60 15.23 11.82
N THR A 203 -9.87 16.32 11.99
CA THR A 203 -8.96 16.55 13.12
C THR A 203 -9.29 17.86 13.81
N LEU A 204 -9.49 17.78 15.11
CA LEU A 204 -9.56 18.94 16.01
C LEU A 204 -8.22 19.06 16.73
N ASN A 205 -7.52 20.17 16.49
CA ASN A 205 -6.25 20.50 17.14
C ASN A 205 -6.47 21.62 18.14
N PHE A 206 -6.19 21.37 19.41
CA PHE A 206 -6.29 22.36 20.48
C PHE A 206 -4.90 22.60 21.09
N HIS A 207 -4.42 23.85 20.99
CA HIS A 207 -3.13 24.31 21.48
C HIS A 207 -3.36 25.39 22.54
N PRO A 208 -3.67 25.04 23.81
CA PRO A 208 -3.92 26.04 24.86
C PRO A 208 -2.69 26.89 25.19
N SER A 209 -1.48 26.34 24.94
CA SER A 209 -0.19 27.05 25.07
C SER A 209 0.83 26.40 24.11
N ASP A 210 2.02 27.01 23.97
CA ASP A 210 3.11 26.46 23.17
C ASP A 210 3.62 25.13 23.72
N ASP A 211 3.44 24.87 25.01
CA ASP A 211 3.88 23.68 25.71
C ASP A 211 2.84 22.55 25.73
N MET A 212 1.65 22.78 25.20
CA MET A 212 0.56 21.81 25.26
C MET A 212 -0.17 21.71 23.94
N TYR A 213 -0.43 20.48 23.49
CA TYR A 213 -1.41 20.24 22.46
C TYR A 213 -2.26 19.00 22.71
N PHE A 214 -3.47 19.03 22.19
CA PHE A 214 -4.41 17.93 22.20
C PHE A 214 -5.02 17.79 20.81
N LYS A 215 -5.11 16.57 20.34
CA LYS A 215 -5.76 16.25 19.06
C LYS A 215 -6.87 15.24 19.27
N LEU A 216 -7.99 15.46 18.61
CA LEU A 216 -9.03 14.45 18.42
C LEU A 216 -9.18 14.21 16.93
N ILE A 217 -9.03 12.97 16.51
CA ILE A 217 -9.05 12.56 15.11
C ILE A 217 -10.15 11.52 14.92
N GLY A 218 -11.05 11.76 13.97
CA GLY A 218 -11.99 10.78 13.47
C GLY A 218 -11.67 10.46 12.02
N SER A 219 -11.52 9.20 11.64
CA SER A 219 -11.24 8.83 10.25
C SER A 219 -12.03 7.63 9.78
N VAL A 220 -12.31 7.61 8.49
CA VAL A 220 -12.90 6.49 7.76
C VAL A 220 -12.03 6.17 6.55
N TYR A 221 -11.78 4.89 6.35
CA TYR A 221 -11.11 4.34 5.17
C TYR A 221 -11.98 3.25 4.57
N GLN A 222 -12.17 3.30 3.28
CA GLN A 222 -12.87 2.30 2.47
C GLN A 222 -11.99 1.86 1.32
N ASN A 223 -11.96 0.56 1.08
CA ASN A 223 -11.32 -0.04 -0.08
C ASN A 223 -12.27 -1.06 -0.70
N ASP A 224 -12.50 -0.94 -2.01
CA ASP A 224 -13.25 -1.89 -2.82
C ASP A 224 -12.33 -2.43 -3.91
N GLU A 225 -12.09 -3.74 -3.92
CA GLU A 225 -11.27 -4.44 -4.90
C GLU A 225 -12.11 -5.42 -5.71
N SER A 226 -11.85 -5.46 -6.99
CA SER A 226 -12.42 -6.40 -7.93
C SER A 226 -11.32 -6.93 -8.82
N GLU A 227 -11.06 -8.23 -8.78
CA GLU A 227 -10.12 -8.93 -9.66
C GLU A 227 -10.93 -9.95 -10.46
N THR A 228 -11.02 -9.74 -11.77
CA THR A 228 -11.86 -10.57 -12.64
C THR A 228 -11.13 -10.94 -13.89
N PHE A 229 -11.07 -12.23 -14.19
CA PHE A 229 -10.55 -12.71 -15.45
C PHE A 229 -11.26 -13.95 -15.97
N ASP A 230 -11.28 -14.07 -17.28
CA ASP A 230 -11.56 -15.27 -18.04
C ASP A 230 -10.46 -15.34 -19.10
N LEU A 231 -9.56 -16.31 -18.96
CA LEU A 231 -8.41 -16.47 -19.84
C LEU A 231 -8.40 -17.89 -20.40
N LEU A 232 -8.74 -18.02 -21.67
CA LEU A 232 -8.57 -19.23 -22.44
C LEU A 232 -7.22 -19.17 -23.14
N GLY A 233 -6.42 -20.21 -22.99
CA GLY A 233 -5.20 -20.43 -23.75
C GLY A 233 -5.29 -21.76 -24.49
N GLU A 234 -5.16 -21.74 -25.81
CA GLU A 234 -5.06 -22.91 -26.63
C GLU A 234 -3.65 -23.02 -27.20
N TYR A 235 -3.01 -24.16 -27.11
CA TYR A 235 -1.68 -24.35 -27.65
C TYR A 235 -1.63 -25.53 -28.62
N ASN A 236 -0.82 -25.31 -29.65
CA ASN A 236 -0.49 -26.32 -30.67
C ASN A 236 1.04 -26.47 -30.67
N ILE A 237 1.52 -27.68 -30.52
CA ILE A 237 2.94 -28.02 -30.60
C ILE A 237 3.18 -28.79 -31.90
N SER A 238 4.11 -28.31 -32.70
CA SER A 238 4.49 -28.89 -33.97
C SER A 238 5.99 -29.10 -34.06
N GLU A 239 6.40 -30.15 -34.83
CA GLU A 239 7.79 -30.36 -35.20
C GLU A 239 8.13 -29.52 -36.44
N ILE A 240 9.27 -28.83 -36.40
CA ILE A 240 9.75 -27.99 -37.51
C ILE A 240 10.58 -28.86 -38.46
N ASP A 241 10.12 -29.06 -39.68
CA ASP A 241 10.90 -29.72 -40.70
C ASP A 241 11.77 -28.71 -41.48
N ASN A 242 13.03 -28.66 -41.13
CA ASN A 242 14.02 -27.80 -41.80
C ASN A 242 14.54 -28.39 -43.13
N SER A 243 14.12 -29.60 -43.50
CA SER A 243 14.70 -30.32 -44.65
C SER A 243 14.06 -29.94 -45.98
N SER A 244 12.86 -29.45 -46.02
CA SER A 244 12.06 -29.26 -47.25
C SER A 244 12.02 -27.80 -47.77
N GLY A 245 12.56 -26.85 -47.03
CA GLY A 245 12.49 -25.42 -47.42
C GLY A 245 11.06 -24.84 -47.44
N GLN A 246 10.08 -25.62 -47.08
CA GLN A 246 8.70 -25.24 -46.81
C GLN A 246 8.46 -25.45 -45.33
N ASP A 247 7.82 -24.49 -44.69
CA ASP A 247 7.36 -24.56 -43.29
C ASP A 247 6.31 -25.69 -43.15
N SER A 248 6.73 -26.94 -43.25
CA SER A 248 5.86 -28.08 -42.99
C SER A 248 6.01 -28.43 -41.51
N SER A 249 4.95 -28.23 -40.74
CA SER A 249 4.89 -28.58 -39.33
C SER A 249 4.01 -29.79 -39.13
N LEU A 250 4.55 -30.84 -38.51
CA LEU A 250 3.77 -31.97 -38.05
C LEU A 250 3.22 -31.63 -36.65
N GLU A 251 1.92 -31.53 -36.51
CA GLU A 251 1.27 -31.33 -35.24
C GLU A 251 1.45 -32.56 -34.35
N ILE A 252 2.06 -32.39 -33.19
CA ILE A 252 2.38 -33.48 -32.27
C ILE A 252 1.65 -33.36 -30.94
N GLY A 253 1.03 -32.22 -30.67
CA GLY A 253 0.27 -32.01 -29.45
C GLY A 253 -0.59 -30.75 -29.49
N VAL A 254 -1.78 -30.89 -28.96
CA VAL A 254 -2.71 -29.79 -28.75
C VAL A 254 -3.20 -29.81 -27.32
N GLY A 255 -3.55 -28.67 -26.80
CA GLY A 255 -4.15 -28.57 -25.48
C GLY A 255 -4.63 -27.16 -25.18
N GLY A 256 -5.26 -27.00 -24.04
CA GLY A 256 -5.75 -25.71 -23.62
C GLY A 256 -5.93 -25.65 -22.14
N PHE A 257 -6.09 -24.45 -21.65
CA PHE A 257 -6.49 -24.16 -20.27
C PHE A 257 -7.51 -23.03 -20.25
N LEU A 258 -8.37 -23.06 -19.26
CA LEU A 258 -9.32 -21.98 -18.99
C LEU A 258 -9.21 -21.60 -17.52
N ASN A 259 -8.78 -20.38 -17.28
CA ASN A 259 -8.67 -19.79 -15.97
C ASN A 259 -9.80 -18.78 -15.76
N HIS A 260 -10.49 -18.91 -14.63
CA HIS A 260 -11.59 -18.06 -14.26
C HIS A 260 -11.39 -17.52 -12.85
N ALA A 261 -11.62 -16.20 -12.66
CA ALA A 261 -11.70 -15.61 -11.34
C ALA A 261 -12.77 -14.51 -11.25
N ARG A 262 -13.41 -14.47 -10.09
CA ARG A 262 -14.34 -13.42 -9.67
C ARG A 262 -14.10 -13.14 -8.20
N ASN A 263 -13.11 -12.31 -7.92
CA ASN A 263 -12.66 -11.99 -6.58
C ASN A 263 -13.07 -10.58 -6.22
N PHE A 264 -13.65 -10.44 -5.04
CA PHE A 264 -14.09 -9.15 -4.52
C PHE A 264 -13.67 -9.01 -3.07
N LEU A 265 -13.03 -7.90 -2.73
CA LEU A 265 -12.64 -7.56 -1.37
C LEU A 265 -13.15 -6.17 -1.03
N LYS A 266 -13.91 -6.08 0.05
CA LYS A 266 -14.36 -4.80 0.60
C LYS A 266 -13.87 -4.65 2.03
N ILE A 267 -13.21 -3.53 2.30
CA ILE A 267 -12.66 -3.19 3.60
C ILE A 267 -13.21 -1.84 4.03
N ASN A 268 -13.72 -1.76 5.26
CA ASN A 268 -14.07 -0.50 5.90
C ASN A 268 -13.35 -0.42 7.24
N ILE A 269 -12.70 0.70 7.51
CA ILE A 269 -12.00 0.96 8.78
C ILE A 269 -12.47 2.31 9.30
N TYR A 270 -12.88 2.33 10.56
CA TYR A 270 -13.28 3.52 11.30
C TYR A 270 -12.37 3.69 12.49
N ASN A 271 -11.79 4.88 12.65
CA ASN A 271 -10.92 5.19 13.79
C ASN A 271 -11.39 6.43 14.52
N VAL A 272 -11.24 6.38 15.83
CA VAL A 272 -11.29 7.55 16.70
C VAL A 272 -10.03 7.54 17.54
N SER A 273 -9.25 8.62 17.48
CA SER A 273 -7.98 8.75 18.19
C SER A 273 -7.92 10.05 19.00
N HIS A 274 -7.39 9.94 20.20
CA HIS A 274 -6.98 11.07 21.02
C HIS A 274 -5.47 11.05 21.19
N ILE A 275 -4.81 12.19 20.96
CA ILE A 275 -3.36 12.36 21.15
C ILE A 275 -3.16 13.60 22.02
N GLY A 276 -2.30 13.51 23.02
CA GLY A 276 -1.93 14.62 23.86
C GLY A 276 -0.43 14.75 24.04
N MET A 277 0.03 15.96 24.24
CA MET A 277 1.41 16.27 24.61
C MET A 277 1.44 17.45 25.59
N VAL A 278 2.29 17.32 26.61
CA VAL A 278 2.59 18.37 27.57
C VAL A 278 4.10 18.43 27.78
N GLN A 279 4.66 19.61 27.65
CA GLN A 279 6.04 19.93 27.99
C GLN A 279 6.07 20.66 29.34
N LEU A 280 6.76 20.10 30.32
CA LEU A 280 6.94 20.69 31.66
C LEU A 280 8.44 20.82 31.89
N ASP A 281 8.98 22.01 31.63
CA ASP A 281 10.41 22.29 31.68
C ASP A 281 11.21 21.26 30.87
N LYS A 282 12.01 20.43 31.52
CA LYS A 282 12.84 19.36 30.89
C LYS A 282 12.09 18.04 30.64
N ASN A 283 10.81 17.97 31.01
CA ASN A 283 10.00 16.77 30.92
C ASN A 283 8.94 16.92 29.84
N LYS A 284 8.91 16.01 28.89
CA LYS A 284 7.89 15.94 27.84
C LYS A 284 7.09 14.65 27.96
N PHE A 285 5.80 14.78 28.13
CA PHE A 285 4.86 13.66 28.18
C PHE A 285 4.06 13.62 26.90
N LYS A 286 3.95 12.44 26.29
CA LYS A 286 3.05 12.18 25.16
C LYS A 286 2.20 10.97 25.46
N TRP A 287 0.94 11.00 25.09
CA TRP A 287 0.04 9.87 25.16
C TRP A 287 -0.92 9.83 24.00
N GLY A 288 -1.49 8.68 23.77
CA GLY A 288 -2.54 8.50 22.79
C GLY A 288 -3.42 7.30 23.11
N LEU A 289 -4.65 7.40 22.68
CA LEU A 289 -5.65 6.34 22.76
C LEU A 289 -6.38 6.28 21.42
N THR A 290 -6.45 5.10 20.82
CA THR A 290 -7.13 4.89 19.53
C THR A 290 -8.06 3.69 19.63
N TYR A 291 -9.29 3.89 19.20
CA TYR A 291 -10.24 2.82 18.93
C TYR A 291 -10.41 2.67 17.43
N GLN A 292 -10.30 1.45 16.93
CA GLN A 292 -10.45 1.09 15.53
C GLN A 292 -11.49 -0.03 15.38
N SER A 293 -12.41 0.14 14.45
CA SER A 293 -13.35 -0.89 14.01
C SER A 293 -13.08 -1.23 12.56
N GLU A 294 -12.89 -2.51 12.27
CA GLU A 294 -12.58 -3.05 10.95
C GLU A 294 -13.69 -3.99 10.49
N SER A 295 -14.09 -3.87 9.25
CA SER A 295 -15.00 -4.81 8.57
C SER A 295 -14.36 -5.23 7.24
N VAL A 296 -14.21 -6.51 7.05
CA VAL A 296 -13.64 -7.14 5.85
C VAL A 296 -14.63 -8.13 5.28
N ASN A 297 -15.04 -7.91 4.05
CA ASN A 297 -15.87 -8.83 3.28
C ASN A 297 -15.03 -9.30 2.09
N ASP A 298 -14.69 -10.59 2.07
CA ASP A 298 -13.84 -11.23 1.08
C ASP A 298 -14.60 -12.36 0.40
N ARG A 299 -14.61 -12.34 -0.93
CA ARG A 299 -15.26 -13.34 -1.77
C ARG A 299 -14.29 -13.77 -2.84
N LEU A 300 -13.98 -15.05 -2.85
CA LEU A 300 -13.14 -15.69 -3.84
C LEU A 300 -13.96 -16.72 -4.60
N ASN A 301 -13.88 -16.67 -5.93
CA ASN A 301 -14.42 -17.69 -6.82
C ASN A 301 -13.45 -17.85 -7.97
N GLU A 302 -12.57 -18.84 -7.84
CA GLU A 302 -11.53 -19.15 -8.82
C GLU A 302 -11.63 -20.61 -9.22
N TRP A 303 -11.43 -20.92 -10.48
CA TRP A 303 -11.28 -22.27 -10.96
C TRP A 303 -10.45 -22.32 -12.24
N GLU A 304 -9.87 -23.49 -12.47
CA GLU A 304 -9.02 -23.78 -13.61
C GLU A 304 -9.41 -25.14 -14.22
N ILE A 305 -9.45 -25.16 -15.53
CA ILE A 305 -9.61 -26.36 -16.34
C ILE A 305 -8.38 -26.47 -17.24
N ILE A 306 -7.82 -27.68 -17.33
CA ILE A 306 -6.73 -27.98 -18.27
C ILE A 306 -7.14 -29.17 -19.12
N ASP A 307 -7.00 -29.01 -20.45
CA ASP A 307 -7.12 -30.05 -21.44
C ASP A 307 -5.76 -30.18 -22.14
N SER A 308 -5.14 -31.34 -22.09
CA SER A 308 -3.84 -31.62 -22.70
C SER A 308 -3.91 -32.77 -23.63
N ALA A 309 -3.60 -32.54 -24.92
CA ALA A 309 -3.59 -33.53 -25.98
C ALA A 309 -4.88 -34.38 -26.08
N GLY A 310 -6.03 -33.73 -25.87
CA GLY A 310 -7.34 -34.39 -25.87
C GLY A 310 -7.69 -35.11 -24.56
N TYR A 311 -6.87 -34.96 -23.52
CA TYR A 311 -7.15 -35.48 -22.17
C TYR A 311 -7.36 -34.35 -21.20
N ILE A 312 -8.55 -34.32 -20.58
CA ILE A 312 -8.88 -33.38 -19.53
C ILE A 312 -8.12 -33.76 -18.25
N TYR A 313 -7.52 -32.83 -17.60
CA TYR A 313 -6.85 -33.05 -16.33
C TYR A 313 -7.64 -32.42 -15.15
N PRO A 314 -7.97 -33.17 -14.09
CA PRO A 314 -7.74 -34.61 -13.91
C PRO A 314 -8.61 -35.45 -14.84
N TYR A 315 -8.03 -36.50 -15.39
CA TYR A 315 -8.66 -37.37 -16.41
C TYR A 315 -10.03 -37.88 -15.96
N ASN A 316 -11.04 -37.61 -16.76
CA ASN A 316 -12.38 -38.16 -16.59
C ASN A 316 -13.08 -38.26 -17.94
N ILE A 317 -13.56 -39.47 -18.28
CA ILE A 317 -14.14 -39.74 -19.60
C ILE A 317 -15.59 -39.21 -19.72
N ASP A 318 -16.29 -39.04 -18.60
CA ASP A 318 -17.71 -38.72 -18.61
C ASP A 318 -18.02 -37.25 -18.27
N ASN A 319 -17.08 -36.55 -17.60
CA ASN A 319 -17.33 -35.20 -17.12
C ASN A 319 -16.06 -34.34 -17.13
N ILE A 320 -16.18 -33.09 -17.55
CA ILE A 320 -15.14 -32.07 -17.39
C ILE A 320 -15.05 -31.71 -15.90
N LYS A 321 -13.87 -31.87 -15.31
CA LYS A 321 -13.58 -31.52 -13.92
C LYS A 321 -12.61 -30.37 -13.86
N THR A 322 -12.81 -29.50 -12.87
CA THR A 322 -11.84 -28.44 -12.57
C THR A 322 -10.57 -29.04 -11.96
N LEU A 323 -9.40 -28.58 -12.43
CA LEU A 323 -8.11 -28.93 -11.84
C LEU A 323 -7.97 -28.32 -10.45
N THR A 324 -8.29 -27.04 -10.34
CA THR A 324 -8.34 -26.29 -9.09
C THR A 324 -9.68 -25.59 -8.99
N SER A 325 -10.21 -25.47 -7.78
CA SER A 325 -11.39 -24.67 -7.51
C SER A 325 -11.31 -24.10 -6.10
N VAL A 326 -11.42 -22.78 -5.98
CA VAL A 326 -11.50 -22.07 -4.72
C VAL A 326 -12.80 -21.29 -4.69
N ASN A 327 -13.65 -21.58 -3.72
CA ASN A 327 -14.84 -20.79 -3.46
C ASN A 327 -14.88 -20.48 -1.98
N SER A 328 -14.74 -19.20 -1.64
CA SER A 328 -14.68 -18.74 -0.26
C SER A 328 -15.46 -17.45 -0.09
N LYS A 329 -16.15 -17.35 1.04
CA LYS A 329 -16.81 -16.13 1.48
C LYS A 329 -16.51 -15.90 2.96
N ASN A 330 -15.80 -14.82 3.24
CA ASN A 330 -15.42 -14.45 4.60
C ASN A 330 -15.99 -13.07 4.93
N ASP A 331 -16.66 -12.99 6.06
CA ASP A 331 -17.15 -11.74 6.65
C ASP A 331 -16.51 -11.61 8.05
N ILE A 332 -15.56 -10.70 8.19
CA ILE A 332 -14.79 -10.52 9.43
C ILE A 332 -15.07 -9.10 9.96
N THR A 333 -15.50 -9.03 11.21
CA THR A 333 -15.58 -7.77 11.94
C THR A 333 -14.67 -7.87 13.15
N SER A 334 -13.81 -6.87 13.32
CA SER A 334 -12.88 -6.82 14.45
C SER A 334 -12.72 -5.43 15.02
N HIS A 335 -12.28 -5.37 16.27
CA HIS A 335 -12.05 -4.12 17.00
C HIS A 335 -10.65 -4.14 17.59
N ARG A 336 -10.00 -2.98 17.55
CA ARG A 336 -8.70 -2.77 18.20
C ARG A 336 -8.80 -1.60 19.15
N LEU A 337 -8.20 -1.77 20.32
CA LEU A 337 -7.99 -0.71 21.28
C LEU A 337 -6.49 -0.57 21.49
N MET A 338 -5.96 0.59 21.18
CA MET A 338 -4.52 0.89 21.21
C MET A 338 -4.27 2.08 22.11
N GLY A 339 -3.21 2.00 22.91
CA GLY A 339 -2.81 3.12 23.75
C GLY A 339 -1.31 3.18 23.92
N TYR A 340 -0.77 4.38 24.14
CA TYR A 340 0.62 4.58 24.49
C TYR A 340 0.80 5.71 25.49
N LEU A 341 1.88 5.60 26.24
CA LEU A 341 2.41 6.65 27.11
C LEU A 341 3.91 6.73 26.92
N GLN A 342 4.44 7.93 26.77
CA GLN A 342 5.87 8.18 26.62
C GLN A 342 6.28 9.40 27.44
N HIS A 343 7.41 9.28 28.11
CA HIS A 343 8.10 10.35 28.81
C HIS A 343 9.48 10.57 28.16
N THR A 344 9.81 11.82 27.87
CA THR A 344 11.14 12.22 27.43
C THR A 344 11.70 13.21 28.44
N PHE A 345 12.88 12.92 28.96
CA PHE A 345 13.60 13.78 29.89
C PHE A 345 14.81 14.37 29.14
N GLU A 346 14.89 15.70 29.16
CA GLU A 346 16.03 16.45 28.63
C GLU A 346 16.95 16.84 29.77
N PHE A 347 18.25 16.56 29.65
CA PHE A 347 19.25 17.03 30.60
C PHE A 347 20.51 17.50 29.89
N GLU A 348 21.19 18.45 30.48
CA GLU A 348 22.40 19.07 29.95
C GLU A 348 23.57 18.83 30.93
N SER A 349 24.75 18.58 30.34
CA SER A 349 26.01 18.47 31.09
C SER A 349 27.07 19.29 30.36
N GLY A 350 27.36 20.49 30.90
CA GLY A 350 28.17 21.47 30.20
C GLY A 350 27.47 21.94 28.92
N ASN A 351 28.09 21.74 27.77
CA ASN A 351 27.54 22.07 26.46
C ASN A 351 26.85 20.85 25.77
N ASP A 352 26.86 19.70 26.42
CA ASP A 352 26.27 18.46 25.88
C ASP A 352 24.80 18.36 26.24
N LYS A 353 23.96 17.95 25.28
CA LYS A 353 22.55 17.72 25.50
C LYS A 353 22.21 16.25 25.35
N PHE A 354 21.38 15.76 26.27
CA PHE A 354 20.89 14.39 26.29
C PHE A 354 19.37 14.37 26.34
N PHE A 355 18.76 13.46 25.55
CA PHE A 355 17.33 13.22 25.55
C PHE A 355 17.09 11.73 25.82
N LEU A 356 16.59 11.42 27.00
CA LEU A 356 16.21 10.06 27.39
C LEU A 356 14.70 9.91 27.24
N SER A 357 14.27 9.07 26.33
CA SER A 357 12.85 8.75 26.11
C SER A 357 12.55 7.33 26.55
N ALA A 358 11.52 7.16 27.37
CA ALA A 358 10.97 5.86 27.75
C ALA A 358 9.47 5.85 27.52
N GLY A 359 8.95 4.79 26.96
CA GLY A 359 7.53 4.67 26.65
C GLY A 359 7.05 3.24 26.60
N VAL A 360 5.75 3.07 26.67
CA VAL A 360 5.08 1.80 26.51
C VAL A 360 3.88 1.97 25.62
N ARG A 361 3.68 1.03 24.72
CA ARG A 361 2.48 0.90 23.89
C ARG A 361 1.79 -0.42 24.19
N THR A 362 0.49 -0.42 24.22
CA THR A 362 -0.34 -1.61 24.34
C THR A 362 -1.40 -1.62 23.26
N GLN A 363 -1.76 -2.82 22.86
CA GLN A 363 -2.85 -3.04 21.89
C GLN A 363 -3.60 -4.31 22.24
N TYR A 364 -4.91 -4.22 22.19
CA TYR A 364 -5.82 -5.36 22.25
C TYR A 364 -6.54 -5.52 20.91
N TRP A 365 -6.55 -6.73 20.36
CA TRP A 365 -7.27 -7.07 19.13
C TRP A 365 -8.33 -8.13 19.38
N SER A 366 -9.59 -7.79 19.12
CA SER A 366 -10.74 -8.66 19.43
C SER A 366 -10.77 -9.95 18.61
N PHE A 367 -10.24 -9.94 17.39
CA PHE A 367 -10.21 -11.12 16.50
C PHE A 367 -9.33 -12.25 17.08
N SER A 368 -8.12 -11.94 17.47
CA SER A 368 -7.20 -12.91 18.09
C SER A 368 -7.35 -13.01 19.61
N LYS A 369 -8.10 -12.08 20.24
CA LYS A 369 -8.22 -11.90 21.69
C LYS A 369 -6.86 -11.72 22.38
N GLN A 370 -5.88 -11.20 21.64
CA GLN A 370 -4.51 -11.00 22.14
C GLN A 370 -4.29 -9.56 22.57
N GLN A 371 -3.54 -9.39 23.63
CA GLN A 371 -3.01 -8.12 24.08
C GLN A 371 -1.49 -8.14 23.95
N THR A 372 -0.94 -7.11 23.35
CA THR A 372 0.51 -6.94 23.20
C THR A 372 1.00 -5.75 24.02
N TRP A 373 2.24 -5.83 24.48
CA TRP A 373 2.93 -4.77 25.21
C TRP A 373 4.28 -4.51 24.55
N SER A 374 4.56 -3.27 24.26
CA SER A 374 5.74 -2.81 23.51
C SER A 374 6.47 -1.70 24.28
N PRO A 375 7.25 -2.06 25.34
CA PRO A 375 8.13 -1.10 26.00
C PRO A 375 9.27 -0.69 25.06
N ARG A 376 9.63 0.59 25.09
CA ARG A 376 10.67 1.21 24.25
C ARG A 376 11.46 2.22 25.06
N ILE A 377 12.75 2.29 24.79
CA ILE A 377 13.65 3.28 25.38
C ILE A 377 14.60 3.79 24.30
N SER A 378 14.91 5.05 24.31
CA SER A 378 15.91 5.65 23.44
C SER A 378 16.70 6.73 24.15
N LEU A 379 17.95 6.88 23.73
CA LEU A 379 18.87 7.92 24.17
C LEU A 379 19.39 8.65 22.94
N SER A 380 19.21 9.97 22.92
CA SER A 380 19.85 10.85 21.95
C SER A 380 20.90 11.69 22.68
N TYR A 381 22.08 11.81 22.08
CA TYR A 381 23.19 12.61 22.58
C TYR A 381 23.63 13.61 21.52
N GLN A 382 23.61 14.87 21.86
CA GLN A 382 24.12 15.97 21.05
C GLN A 382 25.34 16.56 21.72
N PRO A 383 26.56 16.32 21.20
CA PRO A 383 27.78 16.81 21.79
C PRO A 383 27.95 18.32 21.55
N GLY A 384 28.34 19.04 22.61
CA GLY A 384 28.59 20.47 22.54
C GLY A 384 29.85 20.87 21.74
N TRP A 385 30.77 19.92 21.50
CA TRP A 385 32.00 20.15 20.72
C TRP A 385 31.79 20.12 19.20
N LYS A 386 30.64 19.65 18.71
CA LYS A 386 30.35 19.58 17.27
C LYS A 386 28.88 19.90 16.96
N ASN A 387 28.64 21.05 16.40
CA ASN A 387 27.32 21.46 15.94
C ASN A 387 26.81 20.52 14.83
N GLY A 388 25.55 20.12 14.90
CA GLY A 388 24.89 19.29 13.91
C GLY A 388 25.18 17.78 14.00
N LEU A 389 25.95 17.32 15.00
CA LEU A 389 26.10 15.89 15.31
C LEU A 389 25.06 15.49 16.33
N MET A 390 24.33 14.40 16.06
CA MET A 390 23.44 13.72 17.01
C MET A 390 23.69 12.22 16.93
N MET A 391 23.93 11.59 18.04
CA MET A 391 24.05 10.16 18.19
C MET A 391 22.75 9.61 18.79
N TYR A 392 22.27 8.50 18.28
CA TYR A 392 21.01 7.91 18.69
C TYR A 392 21.14 6.43 18.93
N MET A 393 20.62 5.96 20.07
CA MET A 393 20.51 4.56 20.41
C MET A 393 19.07 4.29 20.86
N ALA A 394 18.49 3.17 20.37
CA ALA A 394 17.15 2.76 20.77
C ALA A 394 17.07 1.27 20.98
N TRP A 395 16.24 0.87 21.92
CA TRP A 395 15.90 -0.51 22.22
C TRP A 395 14.39 -0.60 22.50
N GLY A 396 13.76 -1.72 22.08
CA GLY A 396 12.35 -1.92 22.36
C GLY A 396 11.77 -3.15 21.71
N PHE A 397 10.54 -3.46 22.10
CA PHE A 397 9.72 -4.50 21.48
C PHE A 397 8.76 -3.88 20.48
N TYR A 398 8.63 -4.52 19.32
CA TYR A 398 7.75 -4.12 18.25
C TYR A 398 6.89 -5.32 17.86
N HIS A 399 5.57 -5.12 17.75
CA HIS A 399 4.63 -6.16 17.38
C HIS A 399 3.89 -5.73 16.15
N GLN A 400 3.64 -6.66 15.24
CA GLN A 400 2.78 -6.50 14.07
C GLN A 400 1.76 -7.63 14.08
N HIS A 401 0.49 -7.27 13.99
CA HIS A 401 -0.58 -8.25 13.80
C HIS A 401 -0.63 -8.71 12.35
N ALA A 402 -1.17 -9.90 12.14
CA ALA A 402 -1.39 -10.43 10.80
C ALA A 402 -2.28 -9.47 9.99
N PHE A 403 -1.90 -9.26 8.75
CA PHE A 403 -2.68 -8.47 7.82
C PHE A 403 -3.87 -9.31 7.31
N PHE A 404 -5.04 -8.72 7.10
CA PHE A 404 -6.25 -9.45 6.74
C PHE A 404 -6.15 -10.24 5.42
N LYS A 405 -5.32 -9.84 4.45
CA LYS A 405 -5.02 -10.66 3.25
C LYS A 405 -4.33 -11.99 3.57
N VAL A 406 -3.62 -12.09 4.70
CA VAL A 406 -2.98 -13.32 5.17
C VAL A 406 -3.99 -14.23 5.88
N LEU A 407 -5.10 -13.67 6.35
CA LEU A 407 -6.16 -14.42 7.03
C LEU A 407 -7.12 -15.13 6.06
N ALA A 408 -7.16 -14.72 4.80
CA ALA A 408 -7.88 -15.42 3.75
C ALA A 408 -7.00 -16.58 3.25
N PRO A 409 -7.44 -17.85 3.31
CA PRO A 409 -6.66 -18.95 2.76
C PRO A 409 -6.64 -18.82 1.22
N ARG A 410 -5.67 -18.16 0.69
CA ARG A 410 -5.32 -18.28 -0.72
C ARG A 410 -4.61 -19.62 -0.88
N VAL A 411 -5.23 -20.55 -1.58
CA VAL A 411 -4.52 -21.72 -2.09
C VAL A 411 -3.53 -21.17 -3.14
N LEU A 412 -2.29 -20.97 -2.69
CA LEU A 412 -1.18 -20.57 -3.56
C LEU A 412 -0.91 -21.70 -4.53
N GLY A 413 -1.56 -21.65 -5.68
CA GLY A 413 -1.40 -22.53 -6.82
C GLY A 413 -1.00 -21.78 -8.07
N HIS A 414 -0.09 -20.81 -7.98
CA HIS A 414 0.62 -20.33 -9.16
C HIS A 414 2.09 -20.22 -8.86
N LYS A 415 2.83 -21.22 -9.31
CA LYS A 415 4.23 -21.04 -9.68
C LYS A 415 4.27 -20.38 -11.07
N PRO A 416 5.15 -19.40 -11.26
CA PRO A 416 5.35 -18.71 -12.52
C PRO A 416 5.83 -19.63 -13.63
#